data_3e1948dc491c87447eb3d8d12ed03e88
#
_entry.id   3e1948dc491c87447eb3d8d12ed03e88
#
_cell.length_a   1.000
_cell.length_b   1.000
_cell.length_c   1.000
_cell.angle_alpha   90.00
_cell.angle_beta   90.00
_cell.angle_gamma   90.00
#
_symmetry.space_group_name_H-M   'P 1'
#
loop_
_entity.id
_entity.type
_entity.pdbx_description
1 polymer ?
#
loop_
_entity_poly.entity_id
_entity_poly.type
_entity_poly.pdbx_seq_one_letter_code
_entity_poly.pdbx_strand_id
1 'polypeptide(L)'
;SLVGSEMCIRDRYSDDKFIIMSTANGTIKKTNLQAFSRPRSVGLRAVDLAEGDYLVGTAIVDGTKDIMLLSSEGKAVRFKETDVRSMGRTAKGVRGMRLDPEHKIISMLIPSEGGLLLAVCQNGFGKRTELKEFPTKGRGGKGMIAIQTSERNGPLVGATQLFAGDEIMLISDQGTMVRTRGDEVSIVGRNTQGVLIIRLKENEKLVRIARISEPSEDDPETSEDGTNAVSYTHLTLPTNT
;
A
#
# COMPACT_ATOMS: atom_id res chain seq x y z
N SER A 1 -32.06 -7.75 -20.28
CA SER A 1 -31.85 -9.04 -19.62
C SER A 1 -30.81 -8.85 -18.51
N LEU A 2 -31.31 -8.64 -17.27
CA LEU A 2 -30.52 -8.36 -16.07
C LEU A 2 -29.86 -9.59 -15.42
N VAL A 3 -29.95 -10.75 -16.03
CA VAL A 3 -29.50 -12.04 -15.45
C VAL A 3 -27.97 -12.25 -15.64
N GLY A 4 -27.35 -11.62 -16.63
CA GLY A 4 -25.94 -11.79 -16.92
C GLY A 4 -24.98 -11.04 -15.98
N SER A 5 -25.40 -9.88 -15.45
CA SER A 5 -24.53 -9.05 -14.61
C SER A 5 -24.42 -9.54 -13.16
N GLU A 6 -25.48 -10.14 -12.61
CA GLU A 6 -25.44 -10.71 -11.26
C GLU A 6 -24.61 -12.00 -11.17
N MET A 7 -24.56 -12.77 -12.25
CA MET A 7 -23.76 -14.00 -12.32
C MET A 7 -22.26 -13.68 -12.36
N CYS A 8 -21.84 -12.67 -13.10
CA CYS A 8 -20.44 -12.20 -13.11
C CYS A 8 -19.95 -11.62 -11.78
N ILE A 9 -20.85 -11.08 -10.95
CA ILE A 9 -20.50 -10.55 -9.63
C ILE A 9 -20.31 -11.68 -8.62
N ARG A 10 -21.08 -12.77 -8.70
CA ARG A 10 -20.96 -13.92 -7.78
C ARG A 10 -19.66 -14.70 -7.96
N ASP A 11 -19.15 -14.82 -9.19
CA ASP A 11 -17.90 -15.53 -9.47
C ASP A 11 -16.66 -14.82 -8.94
N ARG A 12 -16.75 -13.54 -8.54
CA ARG A 12 -15.65 -12.77 -7.94
C ARG A 12 -15.45 -13.05 -6.44
N TYR A 13 -16.43 -13.61 -5.75
CA TYR A 13 -16.40 -13.93 -4.33
C TYR A 13 -16.18 -15.44 -4.11
N SER A 14 -14.99 -15.94 -4.48
CA SER A 14 -14.62 -17.33 -4.25
C SER A 14 -14.21 -17.57 -2.79
N ASP A 15 -14.46 -18.78 -2.30
CA ASP A 15 -14.17 -19.18 -0.92
C ASP A 15 -12.65 -19.26 -0.61
N ASP A 16 -11.82 -19.36 -1.64
CA ASP A 16 -10.37 -19.45 -1.58
C ASP A 16 -9.67 -18.08 -1.58
N LYS A 17 -10.43 -16.98 -1.72
CA LYS A 17 -9.90 -15.62 -1.69
C LYS A 17 -10.18 -14.92 -0.36
N PHE A 18 -9.23 -14.11 0.03
CA PHE A 18 -9.31 -13.35 1.27
C PHE A 18 -8.97 -11.89 0.99
N ILE A 19 -9.56 -10.99 1.75
CA ILE A 19 -9.11 -9.62 1.84
C ILE A 19 -8.21 -9.49 3.06
N ILE A 20 -7.01 -8.96 2.84
CA ILE A 20 -6.09 -8.61 3.91
C ILE A 20 -6.09 -7.11 4.09
N MET A 21 -6.03 -6.65 5.32
CA MET A 21 -6.11 -5.24 5.70
C MET A 21 -5.05 -4.96 6.76
N SER A 22 -4.35 -3.84 6.63
CA SER A 22 -3.42 -3.37 7.67
C SER A 22 -3.78 -1.97 8.15
N THR A 23 -3.54 -1.71 9.43
CA THR A 23 -3.79 -0.41 10.05
C THR A 23 -2.49 0.29 10.41
N ALA A 24 -2.57 1.60 10.64
CA ALA A 24 -1.43 2.43 10.99
C ALA A 24 -0.76 2.01 12.30
N ASN A 25 -1.51 1.46 13.25
CA ASN A 25 -0.98 0.97 14.53
C ASN A 25 -0.32 -0.43 14.43
N GLY A 26 -0.15 -0.97 13.21
CA GLY A 26 0.55 -2.25 13.01
C GLY A 26 -0.32 -3.48 13.18
N THR A 27 -1.64 -3.32 13.19
CA THR A 27 -2.59 -4.44 13.19
C THR A 27 -2.79 -4.94 11.75
N ILE A 28 -2.89 -6.26 11.61
CA ILE A 28 -3.23 -6.91 10.33
C ILE A 28 -4.41 -7.85 10.52
N LYS A 29 -5.24 -7.94 9.50
CA LYS A 29 -6.46 -8.76 9.52
C LYS A 29 -6.65 -9.43 8.17
N LYS A 30 -7.05 -10.70 8.19
CA LYS A 30 -7.46 -11.45 7.01
C LYS A 30 -8.91 -11.91 7.18
N THR A 31 -9.76 -11.65 6.18
CA THR A 31 -11.18 -12.02 6.19
C THR A 31 -11.52 -12.68 4.86
N ASN A 32 -12.27 -13.78 4.89
CA ASN A 32 -12.72 -14.43 3.67
C ASN A 32 -13.53 -13.44 2.82
N LEU A 33 -13.27 -13.39 1.52
CA LEU A 33 -13.91 -12.43 0.61
C LEU A 33 -15.42 -12.65 0.51
N GLN A 34 -15.89 -13.89 0.69
CA GLN A 34 -17.31 -14.23 0.69
C GLN A 34 -18.10 -13.52 1.81
N ALA A 35 -17.44 -13.15 2.92
CA ALA A 35 -18.08 -12.34 3.97
C ALA A 35 -18.58 -10.97 3.49
N PHE A 36 -18.16 -10.53 2.30
CA PHE A 36 -18.55 -9.27 1.66
C PHE A 36 -19.48 -9.44 0.45
N SER A 37 -19.89 -10.67 0.11
CA SER A 37 -20.70 -10.98 -1.08
C SER A 37 -22.12 -10.38 -1.06
N ARG A 38 -22.61 -9.97 0.10
CA ARG A 38 -23.93 -9.35 0.25
C ARG A 38 -23.78 -7.93 0.79
N PRO A 39 -23.42 -6.96 -0.07
CA PRO A 39 -23.31 -5.56 0.35
C PRO A 39 -24.70 -5.04 0.78
N ARG A 40 -24.70 -4.19 1.79
CA ARG A 40 -25.90 -3.46 2.23
C ARG A 40 -25.82 -2.01 1.73
N SER A 41 -26.95 -1.36 1.55
CA SER A 41 -26.99 0.05 1.12
C SER A 41 -26.19 0.99 2.04
N VAL A 42 -26.13 0.67 3.33
CA VAL A 42 -25.34 1.41 4.35
C VAL A 42 -23.89 0.93 4.45
N GLY A 43 -23.44 0.05 3.57
CA GLY A 43 -22.11 -0.56 3.60
C GLY A 43 -21.96 -1.67 4.64
N LEU A 44 -20.76 -2.26 4.69
CA LEU A 44 -20.38 -3.30 5.63
C LEU A 44 -19.13 -2.88 6.38
N ARG A 45 -19.15 -2.97 7.72
CA ARG A 45 -17.93 -2.80 8.50
C ARG A 45 -16.96 -3.94 8.18
N ALA A 46 -15.77 -3.59 7.71
CA ALA A 46 -14.72 -4.54 7.32
C ALA A 46 -13.71 -4.80 8.44
N VAL A 47 -13.44 -3.80 9.28
CA VAL A 47 -12.49 -3.87 10.40
C VAL A 47 -13.00 -3.01 11.56
N ASP A 48 -12.67 -3.42 12.78
CA ASP A 48 -12.90 -2.63 13.98
C ASP A 48 -11.61 -1.89 14.32
N LEU A 49 -11.60 -0.57 14.05
CA LEU A 49 -10.43 0.29 14.27
C LEU A 49 -10.40 0.77 15.73
N ALA A 50 -9.21 0.79 16.32
CA ALA A 50 -9.00 1.46 17.60
C ALA A 50 -9.09 2.99 17.41
N GLU A 51 -9.29 3.71 18.51
CA GLU A 51 -9.30 5.17 18.49
C GLU A 51 -7.96 5.73 17.96
N GLY A 52 -8.05 6.67 17.03
CA GLY A 52 -6.88 7.26 16.38
C GLY A 52 -6.13 6.33 15.38
N ASP A 53 -6.64 5.11 15.12
CA ASP A 53 -6.10 4.22 14.11
C ASP A 53 -6.83 4.40 12.77
N TYR A 54 -6.16 4.07 11.67
CA TYR A 54 -6.75 4.15 10.33
C TYR A 54 -6.20 3.04 9.42
N LEU A 55 -6.94 2.74 8.37
CA LEU A 55 -6.56 1.75 7.38
C LEU A 55 -5.46 2.29 6.47
N VAL A 56 -4.36 1.54 6.36
CA VAL A 56 -3.22 1.89 5.50
C VAL A 56 -3.29 1.20 4.16
N GLY A 57 -3.68 -0.06 4.14
CA GLY A 57 -3.72 -0.83 2.90
C GLY A 57 -4.66 -2.01 2.96
N THR A 58 -5.13 -2.39 1.78
CA THR A 58 -5.95 -3.58 1.55
C THR A 58 -5.45 -4.31 0.31
N ALA A 59 -5.55 -5.64 0.29
CA ALA A 59 -5.25 -6.45 -0.88
C ALA A 59 -6.09 -7.74 -0.87
N ILE A 60 -6.33 -8.28 -2.06
CA ILE A 60 -6.91 -9.63 -2.20
C ILE A 60 -5.77 -10.62 -2.28
N VAL A 61 -5.86 -11.70 -1.51
CA VAL A 61 -4.87 -12.77 -1.40
C VAL A 61 -5.53 -14.15 -1.47
N ASP A 62 -4.75 -15.18 -1.77
CA ASP A 62 -5.23 -16.52 -2.11
C ASP A 62 -4.59 -17.66 -1.29
N GLY A 63 -3.86 -17.35 -0.23
CA GLY A 63 -3.15 -18.32 0.59
C GLY A 63 -1.68 -18.51 0.21
N THR A 64 -1.23 -17.95 -0.90
CA THR A 64 0.13 -18.18 -1.44
C THR A 64 1.07 -16.99 -1.28
N LYS A 65 0.56 -15.82 -0.89
CA LYS A 65 1.28 -14.55 -0.94
C LYS A 65 2.10 -14.28 0.32
N ASP A 66 3.17 -13.53 0.14
CA ASP A 66 3.84 -12.84 1.23
C ASP A 66 3.22 -11.46 1.43
N ILE A 67 3.33 -10.96 2.65
CA ILE A 67 2.90 -9.62 3.03
C ILE A 67 4.10 -8.86 3.57
N MET A 68 4.22 -7.62 3.17
CA MET A 68 5.27 -6.73 3.65
C MET A 68 4.65 -5.47 4.23
N LEU A 69 4.99 -5.16 5.48
CA LEU A 69 4.60 -3.92 6.16
C LEU A 69 5.83 -3.05 6.36
N LEU A 70 5.68 -1.75 6.12
CA LEU A 70 6.75 -0.77 6.32
C LEU A 70 6.29 0.31 7.30
N SER A 71 7.17 0.69 8.22
CA SER A 71 6.91 1.74 9.22
C SER A 71 7.59 3.05 8.86
N SER A 72 7.06 4.16 9.40
CA SER A 72 7.67 5.50 9.29
C SER A 72 9.12 5.56 9.82
N GLU A 73 9.50 4.65 10.70
CA GLU A 73 10.88 4.49 11.19
C GLU A 73 11.85 3.92 10.13
N GLY A 74 11.35 3.55 8.94
CA GLY A 74 12.17 2.95 7.89
C GLY A 74 12.44 1.46 8.09
N LYS A 75 11.64 0.76 8.89
CA LYS A 75 11.72 -0.69 9.09
C LYS A 75 10.67 -1.42 8.27
N ALA A 76 10.98 -2.65 7.87
CA ALA A 76 10.09 -3.56 7.16
C ALA A 76 9.99 -4.92 7.85
N VAL A 77 8.82 -5.52 7.81
CA VAL A 77 8.60 -6.92 8.15
C VAL A 77 7.95 -7.62 6.94
N ARG A 78 8.46 -8.80 6.58
CA ARG A 78 7.89 -9.65 5.53
C ARG A 78 7.53 -11.00 6.14
N PHE A 79 6.32 -11.47 5.91
CA PHE A 79 5.79 -12.72 6.45
C PHE A 79 4.77 -13.35 5.50
N LYS A 80 4.51 -14.64 5.68
CA LYS A 80 3.50 -15.33 4.87
C LYS A 80 2.09 -14.92 5.27
N GLU A 81 1.19 -14.79 4.31
CA GLU A 81 -0.21 -14.50 4.63
C GLU A 81 -0.86 -15.60 5.49
N THR A 82 -0.35 -16.83 5.42
CA THR A 82 -0.79 -17.97 6.24
C THR A 82 -0.52 -17.78 7.73
N ASP A 83 0.42 -16.90 8.11
CA ASP A 83 0.67 -16.53 9.50
C ASP A 83 -0.49 -15.67 10.06
N VAL A 84 -1.37 -15.16 9.20
CA VAL A 84 -2.56 -14.41 9.60
C VAL A 84 -3.77 -15.33 9.43
N ARG A 85 -4.32 -15.81 10.55
CA ARG A 85 -5.55 -16.62 10.53
C ARG A 85 -6.71 -15.81 9.93
N SER A 86 -7.58 -16.47 9.18
CA SER A 86 -8.84 -15.86 8.74
C SER A 86 -9.75 -15.61 9.93
N MET A 87 -10.44 -14.46 9.92
CA MET A 87 -11.34 -14.05 11.00
C MET A 87 -12.52 -13.23 10.46
N GLY A 88 -13.60 -13.18 11.24
CA GLY A 88 -14.81 -12.47 10.86
C GLY A 88 -14.63 -10.95 10.71
N ARG A 89 -15.58 -10.29 10.02
CA ARG A 89 -15.53 -8.84 9.72
C ARG A 89 -15.39 -7.95 10.94
N THR A 90 -16.01 -8.31 12.06
CA THR A 90 -16.02 -7.52 13.31
C THR A 90 -14.79 -7.72 14.19
N ALA A 91 -13.88 -8.63 13.84
CA ALA A 91 -12.65 -8.86 14.60
C ALA A 91 -11.68 -7.67 14.44
N LYS A 92 -10.93 -7.36 15.49
CA LYS A 92 -9.92 -6.29 15.51
C LYS A 92 -8.67 -6.61 14.69
N GLY A 93 -8.36 -7.90 14.48
CA GLY A 93 -7.13 -8.33 13.84
C GLY A 93 -6.08 -8.82 14.82
N VAL A 94 -4.86 -8.99 14.34
CA VAL A 94 -3.68 -9.45 15.10
C VAL A 94 -2.50 -8.52 14.81
N ARG A 95 -1.49 -8.56 15.66
CA ARG A 95 -0.28 -7.76 15.44
C ARG A 95 0.46 -8.23 14.19
N GLY A 96 0.58 -7.34 13.21
CA GLY A 96 1.40 -7.54 12.01
C GLY A 96 2.86 -7.14 12.24
N MET A 97 3.08 -5.97 12.84
CA MET A 97 4.39 -5.43 13.17
C MET A 97 4.37 -4.77 14.56
N ARG A 98 5.47 -4.87 15.31
CA ARG A 98 5.66 -4.14 16.56
C ARG A 98 6.29 -2.80 16.24
N LEU A 99 5.58 -1.72 16.57
CA LEU A 99 6.02 -0.34 16.40
C LEU A 99 6.47 0.23 17.74
N ASP A 100 7.41 1.14 17.69
CA ASP A 100 7.68 2.05 18.80
C ASP A 100 6.63 3.19 18.82
N PRO A 101 6.34 3.85 19.96
CA PRO A 101 5.13 4.66 20.17
C PRO A 101 4.86 5.75 19.13
N GLU A 102 5.90 6.40 18.64
CA GLU A 102 5.79 7.53 17.69
C GLU A 102 5.66 7.11 16.22
N HIS A 103 5.73 5.79 15.95
CA HIS A 103 5.79 5.28 14.59
C HIS A 103 4.49 4.62 14.15
N LYS A 104 4.23 4.71 12.84
CA LYS A 104 3.05 4.13 12.18
C LYS A 104 3.47 3.26 11.01
N ILE A 105 2.63 2.29 10.65
CA ILE A 105 2.72 1.65 9.34
C ILE A 105 2.34 2.71 8.30
N ILE A 106 3.16 2.81 7.25
CA ILE A 106 2.94 3.75 6.14
C ILE A 106 2.61 3.03 4.83
N SER A 107 2.97 1.76 4.69
CA SER A 107 2.69 0.98 3.49
C SER A 107 2.51 -0.50 3.81
N MET A 108 1.57 -1.11 3.09
CA MET A 108 1.40 -2.55 3.00
C MET A 108 1.56 -2.98 1.54
N LEU A 109 2.41 -3.96 1.30
CA LEU A 109 2.71 -4.48 -0.04
C LEU A 109 2.47 -5.98 -0.08
N ILE A 110 2.12 -6.49 -1.25
CA ILE A 110 2.13 -7.91 -1.60
C ILE A 110 3.29 -8.10 -2.56
N PRO A 111 4.49 -8.49 -2.06
CA PRO A 111 5.67 -8.63 -2.91
C PRO A 111 5.45 -9.66 -4.01
N SER A 112 5.84 -9.32 -5.23
CA SER A 112 5.86 -10.21 -6.39
C SER A 112 7.25 -10.26 -7.02
N GLU A 113 7.55 -11.30 -7.75
CA GLU A 113 8.85 -11.49 -8.39
C GLU A 113 9.15 -10.40 -9.44
N GLY A 114 10.42 -10.12 -9.68
CA GLY A 114 10.88 -9.18 -10.70
C GLY A 114 10.82 -7.71 -10.32
N GLY A 115 10.20 -7.34 -9.19
CA GLY A 115 10.12 -5.95 -8.76
C GLY A 115 11.12 -5.59 -7.66
N LEU A 116 11.41 -4.30 -7.54
CA LEU A 116 12.27 -3.71 -6.53
C LEU A 116 11.43 -2.92 -5.51
N LEU A 117 11.82 -2.94 -4.25
CA LEU A 117 11.20 -2.10 -3.23
C LEU A 117 11.70 -0.67 -3.37
N LEU A 118 10.83 0.26 -3.72
CA LEU A 118 11.07 1.70 -3.59
C LEU A 118 10.70 2.13 -2.17
N ALA A 119 11.60 2.84 -1.50
CA ALA A 119 11.37 3.49 -0.21
C ALA A 119 11.72 4.98 -0.33
N VAL A 120 10.80 5.87 0.07
CA VAL A 120 10.96 7.33 -0.06
C VAL A 120 10.70 8.01 1.28
N CYS A 121 11.63 8.85 1.68
CA CYS A 121 11.63 9.62 2.92
C CYS A 121 11.12 11.05 2.71
N GLN A 122 10.72 11.68 3.80
CA GLN A 122 10.05 12.98 3.86
C GLN A 122 10.86 14.11 3.21
N ASN A 123 12.19 14.08 3.33
CA ASN A 123 13.07 15.15 2.83
C ASN A 123 13.54 14.91 1.38
N GLY A 124 12.83 14.08 0.59
CA GLY A 124 13.11 13.86 -0.83
C GLY A 124 14.19 12.82 -1.12
N PHE A 125 14.65 12.09 -0.13
CA PHE A 125 15.58 10.97 -0.31
C PHE A 125 14.81 9.66 -0.49
N GLY A 126 15.40 8.76 -1.27
CA GLY A 126 14.83 7.42 -1.43
C GLY A 126 15.80 6.49 -2.16
N LYS A 127 15.35 5.27 -2.35
CA LYS A 127 16.15 4.23 -3.00
C LYS A 127 15.27 3.08 -3.47
N ARG A 128 15.80 2.29 -4.40
CA ARG A 128 15.30 0.96 -4.71
C ARG A 128 16.18 -0.10 -4.03
N THR A 129 15.57 -1.18 -3.58
CA THR A 129 16.27 -2.30 -2.93
C THR A 129 15.70 -3.62 -3.44
N GLU A 130 16.54 -4.62 -3.65
CA GLU A 130 16.10 -5.93 -4.09
C GLU A 130 15.28 -6.64 -3.00
N LEU A 131 14.17 -7.25 -3.38
CA LEU A 131 13.28 -7.97 -2.45
C LEU A 131 13.97 -9.16 -1.75
N LYS A 132 15.02 -9.72 -2.35
CA LYS A 132 15.81 -10.80 -1.73
C LYS A 132 16.52 -10.38 -0.43
N GLU A 133 16.76 -9.07 -0.24
CA GLU A 133 17.33 -8.54 1.00
C GLU A 133 16.33 -8.56 2.17
N PHE A 134 15.06 -8.87 1.90
CA PHE A 134 13.99 -8.96 2.90
C PHE A 134 13.51 -10.40 3.03
N PRO A 135 14.20 -11.25 3.81
CA PRO A 135 13.78 -12.63 4.02
C PRO A 135 12.41 -12.68 4.71
N THR A 136 11.61 -13.66 4.33
CA THR A 136 10.33 -13.94 4.98
C THR A 136 10.57 -14.43 6.40
N LYS A 137 9.94 -13.79 7.38
CA LYS A 137 10.00 -14.12 8.82
C LYS A 137 8.58 -14.17 9.40
N GLY A 138 8.44 -14.51 10.65
CA GLY A 138 7.14 -14.46 11.33
C GLY A 138 6.65 -13.01 11.53
N ARG A 139 5.33 -12.81 11.56
CA ARG A 139 4.69 -11.52 11.84
C ARG A 139 4.90 -11.05 13.30
N GLY A 140 4.64 -9.78 13.56
CA GLY A 140 4.61 -9.22 14.93
C GLY A 140 5.97 -8.86 15.49
N GLY A 141 7.06 -9.00 14.71
CA GLY A 141 8.40 -8.54 15.06
C GLY A 141 8.58 -7.03 14.90
N LYS A 142 9.74 -6.50 15.34
CA LYS A 142 10.13 -5.09 15.12
C LYS A 142 10.53 -4.80 13.66
N GLY A 143 10.74 -5.85 12.85
CA GLY A 143 11.21 -5.71 11.47
C GLY A 143 12.72 -5.53 11.36
N MET A 144 13.17 -5.29 10.14
CA MET A 144 14.55 -5.01 9.77
C MET A 144 14.63 -3.68 9.04
N ILE A 145 15.78 -3.03 9.07
CA ILE A 145 15.98 -1.75 8.38
C ILE A 145 15.74 -1.96 6.89
N ALA A 146 14.82 -1.20 6.31
CA ALA A 146 14.58 -1.07 4.89
C ALA A 146 15.29 0.17 4.33
N ILE A 147 15.26 1.26 5.08
CA ILE A 147 16.02 2.49 4.84
C ILE A 147 16.43 3.07 6.18
N GLN A 148 17.65 3.54 6.32
CA GLN A 148 18.05 4.27 7.52
C GLN A 148 17.43 5.66 7.51
N THR A 149 16.63 5.98 8.53
CA THR A 149 16.07 7.32 8.75
C THR A 149 17.00 8.15 9.63
N SER A 150 17.13 9.43 9.36
CA SER A 150 17.94 10.40 10.08
C SER A 150 17.36 11.80 9.88
N GLU A 151 17.89 12.81 10.54
CA GLU A 151 17.50 14.21 10.30
C GLU A 151 17.69 14.63 8.83
N ARG A 152 18.67 14.08 8.14
CA ARG A 152 18.96 14.37 6.74
C ARG A 152 17.80 13.99 5.81
N ASN A 153 17.30 12.76 5.91
CA ASN A 153 16.28 12.23 5.00
C ASN A 153 14.87 12.23 5.60
N GLY A 154 14.73 12.41 6.91
CA GLY A 154 13.45 12.37 7.60
C GLY A 154 12.84 10.96 7.71
N PRO A 155 11.64 10.83 8.26
CA PRO A 155 10.92 9.57 8.35
C PRO A 155 10.55 9.04 6.96
N LEU A 156 10.32 7.73 6.87
CA LEU A 156 9.77 7.09 5.66
C LEU A 156 8.31 7.51 5.49
N VAL A 157 7.95 8.02 4.30
CA VAL A 157 6.59 8.50 4.00
C VAL A 157 5.85 7.63 3.00
N GLY A 158 6.57 6.82 2.24
CA GLY A 158 5.94 5.89 1.30
C GLY A 158 6.89 4.81 0.83
N ALA A 159 6.31 3.65 0.54
CA ALA A 159 7.01 2.56 -0.11
C ALA A 159 6.06 1.84 -1.07
N THR A 160 6.61 1.40 -2.18
CA THR A 160 5.88 0.62 -3.20
C THR A 160 6.84 -0.32 -3.90
N GLN A 161 6.32 -1.29 -4.61
CA GLN A 161 7.12 -2.12 -5.50
C GLN A 161 7.11 -1.52 -6.90
N LEU A 162 8.28 -1.39 -7.51
CA LEU A 162 8.46 -0.93 -8.89
C LEU A 162 8.97 -2.05 -9.76
N PHE A 163 8.48 -2.07 -10.99
CA PHE A 163 8.95 -2.92 -12.08
C PHE A 163 9.67 -2.08 -13.14
N ALA A 164 10.30 -2.73 -14.10
CA ALA A 164 10.92 -2.04 -15.21
C ALA A 164 9.88 -1.22 -15.99
N GLY A 165 10.20 0.04 -16.33
CA GLY A 165 9.30 0.94 -17.04
C GLY A 165 8.34 1.72 -16.14
N ASP A 166 8.12 1.32 -14.87
CA ASP A 166 7.25 2.06 -13.95
C ASP A 166 7.75 3.49 -13.70
N GLU A 167 6.81 4.39 -13.55
CA GLU A 167 7.06 5.75 -13.09
C GLU A 167 6.49 5.98 -11.69
N ILE A 168 6.97 7.02 -11.05
CA ILE A 168 6.50 7.42 -9.72
C ILE A 168 6.05 8.86 -9.73
N MET A 169 4.99 9.14 -9.02
CA MET A 169 4.53 10.47 -8.65
C MET A 169 4.95 10.75 -7.21
N LEU A 170 5.65 11.84 -7.00
CA LEU A 170 6.06 12.37 -5.71
C LEU A 170 5.19 13.58 -5.39
N ILE A 171 4.58 13.62 -4.21
CA ILE A 171 3.62 14.67 -3.82
C ILE A 171 4.08 15.28 -2.50
N SER A 172 4.20 16.61 -2.49
CA SER A 172 4.57 17.37 -1.29
C SER A 172 3.36 17.97 -0.57
N ASP A 173 3.57 18.42 0.67
CA ASP A 173 2.59 19.12 1.51
C ASP A 173 2.26 20.54 1.00
N GLN A 174 3.10 21.11 0.12
CA GLN A 174 2.85 22.41 -0.53
C GLN A 174 2.21 22.28 -1.93
N GLY A 175 1.79 21.05 -2.30
CA GLY A 175 1.12 20.81 -3.58
C GLY A 175 2.07 20.63 -4.78
N THR A 176 3.38 20.56 -4.56
CA THR A 176 4.33 20.20 -5.63
C THR A 176 4.12 18.74 -5.99
N MET A 177 3.92 18.47 -7.28
CA MET A 177 3.83 17.12 -7.83
C MET A 177 4.93 16.92 -8.88
N VAL A 178 5.72 15.87 -8.74
CA VAL A 178 6.78 15.52 -9.69
C VAL A 178 6.62 14.08 -10.13
N ARG A 179 6.57 13.89 -11.44
CA ARG A 179 6.61 12.58 -12.09
C ARG A 179 8.04 12.29 -12.52
N THR A 180 8.56 11.14 -12.17
CA THR A 180 9.90 10.69 -12.56
C THR A 180 9.91 9.19 -12.83
N ARG A 181 10.86 8.73 -13.64
CA ARG A 181 11.01 7.31 -13.94
C ARG A 181 11.54 6.56 -12.72
N GLY A 182 10.94 5.42 -12.43
CA GLY A 182 11.42 4.56 -11.35
C GLY A 182 12.89 4.14 -11.55
N ASP A 183 13.28 3.94 -12.80
CA ASP A 183 14.63 3.49 -13.16
C ASP A 183 15.74 4.51 -12.84
N GLU A 184 15.43 5.77 -12.70
CA GLU A 184 16.38 6.82 -12.30
C GLU A 184 16.75 6.75 -10.82
N VAL A 185 15.96 6.07 -10.00
CA VAL A 185 16.26 5.89 -8.57
C VAL A 185 17.29 4.79 -8.40
N SER A 186 18.39 5.07 -7.72
CA SER A 186 19.49 4.12 -7.51
C SER A 186 19.05 2.86 -6.76
N ILE A 187 19.59 1.72 -7.17
CA ILE A 187 19.44 0.44 -6.45
C ILE A 187 20.61 0.34 -5.46
N VAL A 188 20.30 0.31 -4.17
CA VAL A 188 21.28 0.21 -3.09
C VAL A 188 20.76 -0.68 -1.96
N GLY A 189 21.66 -1.21 -1.15
CA GLY A 189 21.35 -2.11 -0.06
C GLY A 189 20.40 -1.50 0.98
N ARG A 190 19.67 -2.37 1.69
CA ARG A 190 18.62 -1.95 2.63
C ARG A 190 19.14 -1.05 3.77
N ASN A 191 20.39 -1.24 4.23
CA ASN A 191 20.95 -0.51 5.37
C ASN A 191 21.66 0.79 4.92
N THR A 192 20.98 1.63 4.14
CA THR A 192 21.48 2.93 3.67
C THR A 192 20.39 4.00 3.79
N GLN A 193 20.80 5.27 3.74
CA GLN A 193 19.88 6.43 3.79
C GLN A 193 19.23 6.76 2.44
N GLY A 194 19.63 6.08 1.37
CA GLY A 194 19.19 6.39 0.02
C GLY A 194 19.89 7.59 -0.60
N VAL A 195 19.42 7.97 -1.77
CA VAL A 195 19.90 9.10 -2.58
C VAL A 195 18.85 10.18 -2.68
N LEU A 196 19.23 11.39 -3.05
CA LEU A 196 18.29 12.46 -3.31
C LEU A 196 17.53 12.17 -4.62
N ILE A 197 16.20 12.06 -4.54
CA ILE A 197 15.32 11.84 -5.69
C ILE A 197 14.72 13.16 -6.17
N ILE A 198 14.36 14.04 -5.23
CA ILE A 198 13.76 15.33 -5.50
C ILE A 198 14.35 16.39 -4.56
N ARG A 199 14.60 17.58 -5.11
CA ARG A 199 14.95 18.75 -4.31
C ARG A 199 13.68 19.49 -3.92
N LEU A 200 13.41 19.53 -2.63
CA LEU A 200 12.28 20.24 -2.05
C LEU A 200 12.71 21.68 -1.70
N LYS A 201 11.74 22.59 -1.66
CA LYS A 201 11.94 23.96 -1.15
C LYS A 201 12.15 23.92 0.37
N GLU A 202 12.59 25.05 0.92
CA GLU A 202 12.68 25.20 2.38
C GLU A 202 11.31 24.97 3.03
N ASN A 203 11.28 24.15 4.08
CA ASN A 203 10.07 23.73 4.79
C ASN A 203 9.06 22.90 3.98
N GLU A 204 9.39 22.49 2.77
CA GLU A 204 8.56 21.57 1.97
C GLU A 204 8.92 20.13 2.28
N LYS A 205 7.89 19.26 2.39
CA LYS A 205 8.06 17.85 2.74
C LYS A 205 7.25 16.95 1.82
N LEU A 206 7.80 15.82 1.44
CA LEU A 206 7.01 14.78 0.78
C LEU A 206 6.03 14.18 1.76
N VAL A 207 4.80 13.96 1.30
CA VAL A 207 3.72 13.36 2.09
C VAL A 207 3.17 12.10 1.45
N ARG A 208 3.36 11.92 0.15
CA ARG A 208 2.83 10.74 -0.56
C ARG A 208 3.66 10.41 -1.80
N ILE A 209 3.64 9.12 -2.13
CA ILE A 209 4.11 8.59 -3.41
C ILE A 209 2.98 7.78 -4.06
N ALA A 210 2.97 7.76 -5.39
CA ALA A 210 2.11 6.87 -6.15
C ALA A 210 2.91 6.24 -7.28
N ARG A 211 2.71 4.94 -7.51
CA ARG A 211 3.24 4.25 -8.68
C ARG A 211 2.32 4.51 -9.86
N ILE A 212 2.90 4.78 -11.01
CA ILE A 212 2.24 4.83 -12.31
C ILE A 212 2.79 3.65 -13.10
N SER A 213 1.97 2.62 -13.30
CA SER A 213 2.30 1.49 -14.17
C SER A 213 1.93 1.85 -15.61
N GLU A 214 2.73 1.41 -16.57
CA GLU A 214 2.26 1.39 -17.95
C GLU A 214 1.04 0.47 -18.05
N PRO A 215 -0.01 0.85 -18.82
CA PRO A 215 -1.12 -0.05 -19.08
C PRO A 215 -0.56 -1.34 -19.71
N SER A 216 -0.82 -2.49 -19.12
CA SER A 216 -0.55 -3.76 -19.79
C SER A 216 -1.52 -3.87 -20.97
N GLU A 217 -1.05 -4.37 -22.11
CA GLU A 217 -1.88 -4.59 -23.31
C GLU A 217 -3.06 -5.55 -23.07
N ASP A 218 -3.12 -6.17 -21.90
CA ASP A 218 -4.18 -7.06 -21.44
C ASP A 218 -5.27 -6.37 -20.59
N ASP A 219 -5.29 -5.02 -20.50
CA ASP A 219 -6.39 -4.32 -19.84
C ASP A 219 -7.62 -4.27 -20.80
N PRO A 220 -8.73 -4.96 -20.48
CA PRO A 220 -9.88 -5.11 -21.40
C PRO A 220 -10.72 -3.84 -21.60
N GLU A 221 -10.22 -2.64 -21.30
CA GLU A 221 -10.94 -1.36 -21.42
C GLU A 221 -10.45 -0.45 -22.55
N THR A 222 -9.78 -0.96 -23.60
CA THR A 222 -9.60 -0.23 -24.86
C THR A 222 -10.38 -0.85 -26.00
N SER A 223 -11.70 -0.97 -25.86
CA SER A 223 -12.57 -0.98 -27.04
C SER A 223 -12.93 0.48 -27.34
N GLU A 224 -12.36 0.99 -28.41
CA GLU A 224 -12.79 2.21 -29.08
C GLU A 224 -14.31 2.15 -29.32
N ASP A 225 -15.09 2.88 -28.56
CA ASP A 225 -16.32 3.46 -29.09
C ASP A 225 -16.56 4.82 -28.43
N GLY A 226 -16.75 5.81 -29.30
CA GLY A 226 -16.76 7.22 -28.97
C GLY A 226 -17.92 7.62 -28.05
N THR A 227 -17.67 8.72 -27.36
CA THR A 227 -18.62 9.52 -26.59
C THR A 227 -19.16 8.91 -25.30
N ASN A 228 -18.43 9.18 -24.18
CA ASN A 228 -19.13 9.59 -22.96
C ASN A 228 -18.16 10.29 -22.00
N ALA A 229 -18.43 11.57 -21.79
CA ALA A 229 -17.76 12.39 -20.80
C ALA A 229 -17.90 11.78 -19.41
N VAL A 230 -16.78 11.43 -18.78
CA VAL A 230 -16.77 10.97 -17.38
C VAL A 230 -17.02 12.18 -16.49
N SER A 231 -18.21 12.24 -15.90
CA SER A 231 -18.57 13.22 -14.89
C SER A 231 -17.82 12.92 -13.60
N TYR A 232 -16.83 13.73 -13.24
CA TYR A 232 -16.24 13.73 -11.91
C TYR A 232 -17.24 14.33 -10.93
N THR A 233 -17.86 13.49 -10.09
CA THR A 233 -18.61 14.00 -8.94
C THR A 233 -17.64 14.52 -7.89
N HIS A 234 -17.62 15.83 -7.72
CA HIS A 234 -16.97 16.48 -6.58
C HIS A 234 -17.64 16.05 -5.28
N LEU A 235 -16.92 15.32 -4.44
CA LEU A 235 -17.27 15.16 -3.02
C LEU A 235 -16.91 16.46 -2.31
N THR A 236 -17.89 17.33 -2.11
CA THR A 236 -17.78 18.48 -1.21
C THR A 236 -17.80 17.98 0.24
N LEU A 237 -16.74 18.26 0.98
CA LEU A 237 -16.68 18.08 2.43
C LEU A 237 -17.67 19.07 3.10
N PRO A 238 -18.43 18.65 4.12
CA PRO A 238 -19.25 19.59 4.88
C PRO A 238 -18.36 20.53 5.70
N THR A 239 -18.49 21.83 5.47
CA THR A 239 -17.96 22.88 6.33
C THR A 239 -18.78 22.92 7.61
N ASN A 240 -18.17 22.59 8.75
CA ASN A 240 -18.72 22.87 10.06
C ASN A 240 -18.57 24.37 10.37
N THR A 241 -19.68 25.06 10.51
CA THR A 241 -19.83 26.29 11.28
C THR A 241 -20.01 25.94 12.75
#